data_ee483845dadbe9f8ac13c8cec4df4d01
#
_entry.id   ee483845dadbe9f8ac13c8cec4df4d01
#
_cell.length_a   1.000
_cell.length_b   1.000
_cell.length_c   1.000
_cell.angle_alpha   90.00
_cell.angle_beta   90.00
_cell.angle_gamma   90.00
#
_symmetry.space_group_name_H-M   'P 1'
#
loop_
_entity.id
_entity.type
_entity.pdbx_description
1 polymer ?
#
loop_
_entity_poly.entity_id
_entity_poly.type
_entity_poly.pdbx_seq_one_letter_code
_entity_poly.pdbx_strand_id
1 'polypeptide(L)'
;MMSDIINSYQPAISIITEIELLCWKTATENDVVVINDFISDSVVYQLNQSIKLKTIEIRKKYRLKLPDAIIAASALANNHILITNNVADFDKIYKLKVIDPFRLNK
;
A
#
# COMPACT_ATOMS: atom_id res chain seq x y z
N MET A 1 21.19 14.27 8.86
CA MET A 1 21.43 12.98 8.19
C MET A 1 20.50 11.90 8.72
N MET A 2 20.66 11.53 9.99
CA MET A 2 19.75 10.54 10.59
C MET A 2 18.32 10.98 10.60
N SER A 3 18.06 12.27 10.87
CA SER A 3 16.70 12.81 10.88
C SER A 3 16.05 12.74 9.50
N ASP A 4 16.83 12.95 8.44
CA ASP A 4 16.32 12.89 7.07
C ASP A 4 15.90 11.46 6.71
N ILE A 5 16.68 10.49 7.15
CA ILE A 5 16.35 9.07 6.93
C ILE A 5 15.06 8.71 7.65
N ILE A 6 14.91 9.13 8.91
CA ILE A 6 13.70 8.86 9.70
C ILE A 6 12.47 9.46 9.04
N ASN A 7 12.59 10.71 8.58
CA ASN A 7 11.47 11.40 7.92
C ASN A 7 11.09 10.76 6.59
N SER A 8 12.06 10.13 5.93
CA SER A 8 11.81 9.44 4.66
C SER A 8 11.01 8.15 4.83
N TYR A 9 10.92 7.63 6.03
CA TYR A 9 10.22 6.38 6.31
C TYR A 9 8.81 6.56 6.85
N GLN A 10 8.23 7.74 6.60
CA GLN A 10 6.82 7.94 6.92
C GLN A 10 5.99 6.90 6.16
N PRO A 11 5.08 6.17 6.83
CA PRO A 11 4.26 5.18 6.14
C PRO A 11 3.36 5.84 5.10
N ALA A 12 3.11 5.13 4.02
CA ALA A 12 2.19 5.56 2.99
C ALA A 12 1.28 4.39 2.64
N ILE A 13 0.00 4.65 2.49
CA ILE A 13 -1.00 3.64 2.15
C ILE A 13 -1.91 4.15 1.05
N SER A 14 -2.50 3.21 0.32
CA SER A 14 -3.57 3.51 -0.63
C SER A 14 -4.88 3.78 0.13
N ILE A 15 -5.76 4.58 -0.47
CA ILE A 15 -7.13 4.74 0.05
C ILE A 15 -7.83 3.39 0.21
N ILE A 16 -7.52 2.43 -0.64
CA ILE A 16 -8.07 1.07 -0.53
C ILE A 16 -7.64 0.42 0.79
N THR A 17 -6.36 0.54 1.14
CA THR A 17 -5.84 -0.01 2.39
C THR A 17 -6.50 0.65 3.60
N GLU A 18 -6.68 1.98 3.57
CA GLU A 18 -7.39 2.69 4.63
C GLU A 18 -8.80 2.13 4.81
N ILE A 19 -9.53 1.97 3.71
CA ILE A 19 -10.89 1.43 3.77
C ILE A 19 -10.89 0.02 4.34
N GLU A 20 -9.98 -0.83 3.88
CA GLU A 20 -9.91 -2.21 4.35
C GLU A 20 -9.62 -2.29 5.85
N LEU A 21 -8.71 -1.45 6.34
CA LEU A 21 -8.39 -1.40 7.77
C LEU A 21 -9.60 -0.97 8.60
N LEU A 22 -10.34 0.03 8.12
CA LEU A 22 -11.49 0.57 8.82
C LEU A 22 -12.74 -0.33 8.73
N CYS A 23 -12.73 -1.28 7.81
CA CYS A 23 -13.82 -2.24 7.64
C CYS A 23 -13.65 -3.51 8.50
N TRP A 24 -12.62 -3.59 9.32
CA TRP A 24 -12.36 -4.77 10.14
C TRP A 24 -13.44 -4.92 11.21
N LYS A 25 -14.33 -5.90 10.99
CA LYS A 25 -15.56 -6.05 11.78
C LYS A 25 -15.33 -6.54 13.21
N THR A 26 -14.27 -7.29 13.43
CA THR A 26 -13.98 -7.90 14.74
C THR A 26 -12.93 -7.13 15.52
N ALA A 27 -12.57 -5.93 15.06
CA ALA A 27 -11.61 -5.09 15.76
C ALA A 27 -12.12 -4.71 17.14
N THR A 28 -11.25 -4.81 18.14
CA THR A 28 -11.55 -4.33 19.49
C THR A 28 -11.44 -2.81 19.53
N GLU A 29 -11.89 -2.18 20.62
CA GLU A 29 -11.72 -0.73 20.77
C GLU A 29 -10.24 -0.35 20.71
N ASN A 30 -9.36 -1.16 21.31
CA ASN A 30 -7.93 -0.91 21.26
C ASN A 30 -7.38 -1.03 19.85
N ASP A 31 -7.85 -2.02 19.09
CA ASP A 31 -7.46 -2.18 17.68
C ASP A 31 -7.82 -0.93 16.86
N VAL A 32 -9.02 -0.40 17.09
CA VAL A 32 -9.50 0.80 16.39
C VAL A 32 -8.60 2.00 16.69
N VAL A 33 -8.18 2.17 17.95
CA VAL A 33 -7.27 3.25 18.34
C VAL A 33 -5.95 3.11 17.60
N VAL A 34 -5.37 1.90 17.58
CA VAL A 34 -4.09 1.65 16.91
C VAL A 34 -4.19 1.92 15.42
N ILE A 35 -5.27 1.46 14.78
CA ILE A 35 -5.48 1.69 13.36
C ILE A 35 -5.62 3.17 13.03
N ASN A 36 -6.41 3.90 13.82
CA ASN A 36 -6.59 5.33 13.59
C ASN A 36 -5.30 6.10 13.78
N ASP A 37 -4.49 5.74 14.78
CA ASP A 37 -3.19 6.37 14.99
C ASP A 37 -2.25 6.09 13.80
N PHE A 38 -2.24 4.85 13.31
CA PHE A 38 -1.43 4.50 12.14
C PHE A 38 -1.85 5.31 10.91
N ILE A 39 -3.15 5.41 10.65
CA ILE A 39 -3.66 6.16 9.50
C ILE A 39 -3.30 7.64 9.62
N SER A 40 -3.45 8.22 10.83
CA SER A 40 -3.10 9.62 11.09
C SER A 40 -1.64 9.92 10.79
N ASP A 41 -0.75 8.96 11.05
CA ASP A 41 0.68 9.11 10.82
C ASP A 41 1.10 8.79 9.39
N SER A 42 0.17 8.30 8.59
CA SER A 42 0.45 7.84 7.22
C SER A 42 0.08 8.89 6.19
N VAL A 43 0.79 8.85 5.06
CA VAL A 43 0.32 9.52 3.85
C VAL A 43 -0.69 8.59 3.19
N VAL A 44 -1.90 9.08 2.94
CA VAL A 44 -2.94 8.29 2.29
C VAL A 44 -3.09 8.78 0.85
N TYR A 45 -2.81 7.90 -0.12
CA TYR A 45 -2.95 8.24 -1.53
C TYR A 45 -4.37 8.01 -1.98
N GLN A 46 -5.03 9.10 -2.37
CA GLN A 46 -6.38 9.05 -2.93
C GLN A 46 -6.33 8.50 -4.35
N LEU A 47 -7.46 8.06 -4.87
CA LEU A 47 -7.58 7.61 -6.25
C LEU A 47 -7.62 8.83 -7.16
N ASN A 48 -6.44 9.35 -7.51
CA ASN A 48 -6.30 10.50 -8.39
C ASN A 48 -6.16 10.04 -9.85
N GLN A 49 -6.01 11.01 -10.76
CA GLN A 49 -5.89 10.74 -12.20
C GLN A 49 -4.71 9.83 -12.52
N SER A 50 -3.54 10.11 -11.93
CA SER A 50 -2.33 9.32 -12.16
C SER A 50 -2.52 7.86 -11.74
N ILE A 51 -3.06 7.65 -10.56
CA ILE A 51 -3.31 6.30 -10.03
C ILE A 51 -4.38 5.60 -10.85
N LYS A 52 -5.43 6.32 -11.25
CA LYS A 52 -6.49 5.76 -12.10
C LYS A 52 -5.91 5.21 -13.41
N LEU A 53 -5.11 6.00 -14.09
CA LEU A 53 -4.54 5.59 -15.38
C LEU A 53 -3.59 4.40 -15.20
N LYS A 54 -2.79 4.40 -14.16
CA LYS A 54 -1.89 3.28 -13.87
C LYS A 54 -2.69 2.01 -13.52
N THR A 55 -3.79 2.15 -12.79
CA THR A 55 -4.67 1.02 -12.45
C THR A 55 -5.23 0.38 -13.71
N ILE A 56 -5.69 1.19 -14.65
CA ILE A 56 -6.24 0.69 -15.93
C ILE A 56 -5.15 -0.09 -16.69
N GLU A 57 -3.95 0.48 -16.77
CA GLU A 57 -2.82 -0.17 -17.43
C GLU A 57 -2.50 -1.53 -16.81
N ILE A 58 -2.45 -1.60 -15.48
CA ILE A 58 -2.17 -2.84 -14.75
C ILE A 58 -3.26 -3.88 -14.99
N ARG A 59 -4.52 -3.48 -14.94
CA ARG A 59 -5.65 -4.38 -15.12
C ARG A 59 -5.72 -4.96 -16.53
N LYS A 60 -5.29 -4.21 -17.52
CA LYS A 60 -5.23 -4.71 -18.89
C LYS A 60 -4.11 -5.72 -19.11
N LYS A 61 -3.05 -5.61 -18.34
CA LYS A 61 -1.85 -6.42 -18.56
C LYS A 61 -1.73 -7.60 -17.61
N TYR A 62 -2.24 -7.47 -16.41
CA TYR A 62 -2.07 -8.48 -15.35
C TYR A 62 -3.41 -8.94 -14.81
N ARG A 63 -3.43 -10.15 -14.32
CA ARG A 63 -4.61 -10.73 -13.68
C ARG A 63 -4.58 -10.38 -12.20
N LEU A 64 -5.19 -9.22 -11.88
CA LEU A 64 -5.29 -8.71 -10.52
C LEU A 64 -6.70 -8.25 -10.24
N LYS A 65 -7.16 -8.41 -8.99
CA LYS A 65 -8.42 -7.83 -8.55
C LYS A 65 -8.29 -6.31 -8.53
N LEU A 66 -9.41 -5.62 -8.71
CA LEU A 66 -9.40 -4.16 -8.79
C LEU A 66 -8.77 -3.49 -7.55
N PRO A 67 -9.11 -3.88 -6.31
CA PRO A 67 -8.45 -3.27 -5.14
C PRO A 67 -6.94 -3.44 -5.15
N ASP A 68 -6.45 -4.63 -5.49
CA ASP A 68 -5.01 -4.90 -5.55
C ASP A 68 -4.33 -4.09 -6.65
N ALA A 69 -5.00 -3.92 -7.78
CA ALA A 69 -4.47 -3.11 -8.89
C ALA A 69 -4.34 -1.64 -8.46
N ILE A 70 -5.28 -1.12 -7.67
CA ILE A 70 -5.21 0.26 -7.15
C ILE A 70 -4.06 0.39 -6.17
N ILE A 71 -3.85 -0.59 -5.31
CA ILE A 71 -2.73 -0.58 -4.35
C ILE A 71 -1.39 -0.57 -5.12
N ALA A 72 -1.24 -1.46 -6.09
CA ALA A 72 -0.04 -1.52 -6.92
C ALA A 72 0.19 -0.22 -7.69
N ALA A 73 -0.87 0.34 -8.26
CA ALA A 73 -0.81 1.60 -8.99
C ALA A 73 -0.39 2.75 -8.09
N SER A 74 -0.88 2.78 -6.86
CA SER A 74 -0.51 3.81 -5.88
C SER A 74 0.98 3.77 -5.59
N ALA A 75 1.53 2.58 -5.41
CA ALA A 75 2.97 2.41 -5.17
C ALA A 75 3.79 2.82 -6.40
N LEU A 76 3.41 2.36 -7.59
CA LEU A 76 4.15 2.69 -8.83
C LEU A 76 4.11 4.17 -9.15
N ALA A 77 2.93 4.79 -9.04
CA ALA A 77 2.77 6.20 -9.39
C ALA A 77 3.58 7.12 -8.47
N ASN A 78 3.89 6.65 -7.26
CA ASN A 78 4.59 7.44 -6.25
C ASN A 78 5.99 6.91 -5.93
N ASN A 79 6.50 5.98 -6.74
CA ASN A 79 7.83 5.40 -6.58
C ASN A 79 8.07 4.80 -5.20
N HIS A 80 7.07 4.14 -4.66
CA HIS A 80 7.19 3.45 -3.38
C HIS A 80 7.42 1.95 -3.57
N ILE A 81 8.07 1.36 -2.58
CA ILE A 81 8.17 -0.09 -2.46
C ILE A 81 6.88 -0.59 -1.82
N LEU A 82 6.29 -1.62 -2.39
CA LEU A 82 5.11 -2.25 -1.81
C LEU A 82 5.53 -3.30 -0.79
N ILE A 83 5.05 -3.16 0.43
CA ILE A 83 5.29 -4.13 1.49
C ILE A 83 4.01 -4.96 1.64
N THR A 84 4.12 -6.25 1.38
CA THR A 84 2.98 -7.16 1.42
C THR A 84 3.44 -8.58 1.65
N ASN A 85 2.67 -9.38 2.38
CA ASN A 85 2.94 -10.81 2.47
C ASN A 85 2.45 -11.59 1.26
N ASN A 86 1.72 -10.94 0.36
CA ASN A 86 1.19 -11.55 -0.86
C ASN A 86 2.09 -11.22 -2.05
N VAL A 87 3.37 -11.56 -1.95
CA VAL A 87 4.38 -11.22 -2.96
C VAL A 87 4.04 -11.84 -4.31
N ALA A 88 3.52 -13.07 -4.31
CA ALA A 88 3.25 -13.80 -5.55
C ALA A 88 2.30 -13.05 -6.50
N ASP A 89 1.33 -12.32 -5.95
CA ASP A 89 0.36 -11.60 -6.78
C ASP A 89 0.93 -10.29 -7.34
N PHE A 90 1.91 -9.69 -6.66
CA PHE A 90 2.42 -8.37 -7.02
C PHE A 90 3.78 -8.37 -7.71
N ASP A 91 4.63 -9.37 -7.48
CA ASP A 91 6.00 -9.35 -7.98
C ASP A 91 6.11 -9.46 -9.50
N LYS A 92 5.06 -9.92 -10.16
CA LYS A 92 5.01 -10.00 -11.62
C LYS A 92 4.85 -8.64 -12.30
N ILE A 93 4.48 -7.61 -11.54
CA ILE A 93 4.20 -6.28 -12.09
C ILE A 93 5.50 -5.55 -12.40
N TYR A 94 5.65 -5.12 -13.65
CA TYR A 94 6.88 -4.48 -14.13
C TYR A 94 7.20 -3.22 -13.33
N LYS A 95 8.43 -3.09 -12.89
CA LYS A 95 8.98 -1.98 -12.11
C LYS A 95 8.42 -1.84 -10.69
N LEU A 96 7.51 -2.70 -10.27
CA LEU A 96 7.03 -2.69 -8.89
C LEU A 96 8.00 -3.46 -8.01
N LYS A 97 8.57 -2.80 -7.03
CA LYS A 97 9.43 -3.45 -6.03
C LYS A 97 8.56 -3.91 -4.87
N VAL A 98 8.67 -5.19 -4.53
CA VAL A 98 7.81 -5.82 -3.54
C VAL A 98 8.68 -6.47 -2.48
N ILE A 99 8.34 -6.23 -1.22
CA ILE A 99 9.05 -6.82 -0.07
C ILE A 99 8.04 -7.50 0.83
N ASP A 100 8.36 -8.72 1.26
CA ASP A 100 7.58 -9.44 2.26
C ASP A 100 8.14 -9.09 3.64
N PRO A 101 7.33 -8.43 4.51
CA PRO A 101 7.82 -8.01 5.82
C PRO A 101 8.21 -9.18 6.72
N PHE A 102 7.64 -10.36 6.49
CA PHE A 102 7.94 -11.54 7.31
C PHE A 102 9.28 -12.18 6.94
N ARG A 103 9.89 -11.77 5.84
CA ARG A 103 11.18 -12.28 5.40
C ARG A 103 12.34 -11.34 5.70
N LEU A 104 12.05 -10.12 6.16
CA LEU A 104 13.09 -9.13 6.43
C LEU A 104 13.96 -9.49 7.63
N ASN A 105 13.48 -10.33 8.53
CA ASN A 105 14.19 -10.71 9.76
C ASN A 105 15.03 -11.99 9.59
N LYS A 106 15.14 -12.47 8.39
CA LYS A 106 15.97 -13.61 8.06
C LYS A 106 17.26 -13.16 7.39
#